data_20fd2c9b4e3bfb73ae28ad111c598ca4
#
_entry.id   20fd2c9b4e3bfb73ae28ad111c598ca4
#
_cell.length_a   1.000
_cell.length_b   1.000
_cell.length_c   1.000
_cell.angle_alpha   90.00
_cell.angle_beta   90.00
_cell.angle_gamma   90.00
#
_symmetry.space_group_name_H-M   'P 1'
#
loop_
_entity.id
_entity.type
_entity.pdbx_description
1 polymer ?
#
loop_
_entity_poly.entity_id
_entity_poly.type
_entity_poly.pdbx_seq_one_letter_code
_entity_poly.pdbx_strand_id
1 'polypeptide(L)'
;MICNRLVNILLISSLLTAVSSATARDTEQQAISQVGVGSQYDTTHVYVAAEDVDKFVSSFLATFGGQSTKQVVATVTPTPSSTTSQLLQTPVGTVSLFGFKTPIPYPFGAERTGYLVTDIDEAIKTAKVSGADVLVTPFPDPIGRDAVIQWPGGVNMQLYWHTTKPSYAVFDKIPENRVYVSPERADAFAHSFLRFSHGKVVSDDPKAPGVEIGRPEDTFRRIRIESVFGKVTLFVTNGHLPYPYGRELTGYEVKDLHETLTKAKASGAITLVEPYTSDGRAAAMIQFPGGYIAEIHATASK
;
A
#
# COMPACT_ATOMS: atom_id res chain seq x y z
N MET A 1 46.76 42.91 -57.63
CA MET A 1 47.07 41.56 -58.12
C MET A 1 47.12 40.63 -56.90
N ILE A 2 46.37 39.53 -56.92
CA ILE A 2 46.53 38.37 -56.13
C ILE A 2 45.92 38.50 -54.72
N CYS A 3 45.06 37.78 -54.26
CA CYS A 3 44.14 36.70 -54.65
C CYS A 3 43.54 36.13 -53.36
N ASN A 4 42.27 36.09 -53.36
CA ASN A 4 41.45 35.39 -52.36
C ASN A 4 41.84 33.92 -52.19
N ARG A 5 41.84 33.46 -50.98
CA ARG A 5 41.31 32.15 -50.47
C ARG A 5 41.56 31.97 -49.00
N LEU A 6 40.50 32.02 -48.25
CA LEU A 6 40.39 31.27 -46.98
C LEU A 6 39.02 31.60 -46.33
N VAL A 7 37.99 30.95 -46.84
CA VAL A 7 36.74 30.74 -46.08
C VAL A 7 36.24 29.37 -46.51
N ASN A 8 36.30 28.42 -45.61
CA ASN A 8 35.43 27.25 -45.49
C ASN A 8 36.17 26.16 -44.74
N ILE A 9 36.03 26.11 -43.45
CA ILE A 9 36.07 24.92 -42.56
C ILE A 9 35.66 25.43 -41.16
N LEU A 10 34.36 25.41 -40.87
CA LEU A 10 33.84 25.51 -39.50
C LEU A 10 32.31 25.39 -39.52
N LEU A 11 31.83 24.20 -39.86
CA LEU A 11 30.40 23.84 -39.72
C LEU A 11 30.21 22.34 -39.78
N ILE A 12 30.93 21.56 -38.98
CA ILE A 12 30.60 20.14 -38.72
C ILE A 12 31.11 19.81 -37.31
N SER A 13 30.48 20.32 -36.27
CA SER A 13 30.76 19.87 -34.88
C SER A 13 29.57 19.98 -33.92
N SER A 14 28.38 20.30 -34.40
CA SER A 14 27.23 20.51 -33.49
C SER A 14 26.08 19.51 -33.59
N LEU A 15 26.24 18.43 -34.34
CA LEU A 15 25.18 17.42 -34.52
C LEU A 15 25.42 16.08 -33.79
N LEU A 16 26.54 15.87 -33.11
CA LEU A 16 26.82 14.59 -32.42
C LEU A 16 26.49 14.53 -30.91
N THR A 17 26.14 15.65 -30.29
CA THR A 17 25.85 15.67 -28.86
C THR A 17 24.37 15.53 -28.51
N ALA A 18 23.46 15.67 -29.47
CA ALA A 18 22.01 15.55 -29.19
C ALA A 18 21.48 14.10 -29.22
N VAL A 19 22.19 13.18 -29.90
CA VAL A 19 21.72 11.79 -30.02
C VAL A 19 22.07 10.95 -28.77
N SER A 20 23.16 11.29 -28.07
CA SER A 20 23.58 10.54 -26.87
C SER A 20 22.71 10.77 -25.63
N SER A 21 22.03 11.92 -25.52
CA SER A 21 21.19 12.22 -24.38
C SER A 21 19.76 11.66 -24.49
N ALA A 22 19.27 11.42 -25.67
CA ALA A 22 17.97 10.78 -25.91
C ALA A 22 18.06 9.25 -25.65
N THR A 23 19.12 8.61 -26.13
CA THR A 23 19.33 7.17 -25.92
C THR A 23 19.61 6.80 -24.45
N ALA A 24 20.26 7.69 -23.68
CA ALA A 24 20.46 7.46 -22.25
C ALA A 24 19.16 7.58 -21.44
N ARG A 25 18.26 8.51 -21.80
CA ARG A 25 16.95 8.62 -21.15
C ARG A 25 16.02 7.47 -21.51
N ASP A 26 16.01 7.01 -22.74
CA ASP A 26 15.20 5.85 -23.17
C ASP A 26 15.71 4.54 -22.55
N THR A 27 17.02 4.39 -22.32
CA THR A 27 17.59 3.20 -21.66
C THR A 27 17.34 3.21 -20.15
N GLU A 28 17.28 4.38 -19.52
CA GLU A 28 16.92 4.49 -18.09
C GLU A 28 15.42 4.23 -17.85
N GLN A 29 14.57 4.60 -18.82
CA GLN A 29 13.13 4.35 -18.78
C GLN A 29 12.78 2.88 -19.09
N GLN A 30 13.62 2.18 -19.84
CA GLN A 30 13.45 0.76 -20.17
C GLN A 30 13.95 -0.19 -19.07
N ALA A 31 14.69 0.31 -18.06
CA ALA A 31 15.30 -0.49 -17.00
C ALA A 31 14.45 -0.62 -15.73
N ILE A 32 13.24 -0.04 -15.67
CA ILE A 32 12.35 -0.23 -14.53
C ILE A 32 11.51 -1.48 -14.79
N SER A 33 11.99 -2.60 -14.27
CA SER A 33 11.30 -3.88 -14.37
C SER A 33 10.03 -3.90 -13.51
N GLN A 34 9.00 -4.57 -13.99
CA GLN A 34 7.81 -4.83 -13.19
C GLN A 34 8.17 -5.87 -12.12
N VAL A 35 8.27 -5.43 -10.87
CA VAL A 35 8.71 -6.28 -9.76
C VAL A 35 7.56 -6.87 -8.95
N GLY A 36 6.32 -6.40 -9.14
CA GLY A 36 5.15 -6.91 -8.43
C GLY A 36 4.69 -8.26 -8.96
N VAL A 37 4.19 -9.13 -8.08
CA VAL A 37 3.67 -10.46 -8.45
C VAL A 37 2.19 -10.41 -8.81
N GLY A 38 1.39 -9.67 -8.08
CA GLY A 38 -0.05 -9.53 -8.31
C GLY A 38 -0.80 -9.18 -7.02
N SER A 39 -1.97 -8.60 -7.16
CA SER A 39 -2.73 -8.04 -6.03
C SER A 39 -3.15 -9.08 -4.97
N GLN A 40 -3.36 -10.34 -5.35
CA GLN A 40 -3.67 -11.41 -4.39
C GLN A 40 -2.49 -11.78 -3.48
N TYR A 41 -1.32 -11.25 -3.75
CA TYR A 41 -0.12 -11.42 -2.92
C TYR A 41 0.18 -10.20 -2.06
N ASP A 42 -0.65 -9.16 -2.15
CA ASP A 42 -0.57 -8.03 -1.24
C ASP A 42 -1.19 -8.41 0.10
N THR A 43 -0.55 -8.04 1.17
CA THR A 43 -1.05 -8.31 2.52
C THR A 43 -1.29 -7.03 3.28
N THR A 44 -2.39 -7.02 4.04
CA THR A 44 -2.58 -6.02 5.08
C THR A 44 -1.81 -6.47 6.31
N HIS A 45 -0.97 -5.61 6.87
CA HIS A 45 -0.25 -5.88 8.12
C HIS A 45 -1.10 -5.44 9.30
N VAL A 46 -1.42 -6.40 10.17
CA VAL A 46 -2.19 -6.17 11.39
C VAL A 46 -1.34 -6.51 12.60
N TYR A 47 -1.20 -5.53 13.49
CA TYR A 47 -0.46 -5.65 14.73
C TYR A 47 -1.43 -5.58 15.89
N VAL A 48 -1.48 -6.64 16.69
CA VAL A 48 -2.30 -6.74 17.91
C VAL A 48 -1.44 -7.18 19.09
N ALA A 49 -1.92 -7.00 20.30
CA ALA A 49 -1.29 -7.62 21.45
C ALA A 49 -1.31 -9.15 21.29
N ALA A 50 -0.27 -9.85 21.78
CA ALA A 50 -0.14 -11.29 21.59
C ALA A 50 -1.35 -12.07 22.14
N GLU A 51 -1.97 -11.59 23.21
CA GLU A 51 -3.17 -12.15 23.85
C GLU A 51 -4.47 -11.91 23.06
N ASP A 52 -4.45 -11.00 22.09
CA ASP A 52 -5.63 -10.67 21.27
C ASP A 52 -5.64 -11.35 19.91
N VAL A 53 -4.57 -12.08 19.55
CA VAL A 53 -4.44 -12.75 18.24
C VAL A 53 -5.64 -13.65 17.94
N ASP A 54 -6.03 -14.55 18.86
CA ASP A 54 -7.13 -15.49 18.62
C ASP A 54 -8.49 -14.78 18.52
N LYS A 55 -8.70 -13.74 19.32
CA LYS A 55 -9.92 -12.93 19.25
C LYS A 55 -10.03 -12.19 17.93
N PHE A 56 -8.91 -11.61 17.46
CA PHE A 56 -8.86 -10.94 16.17
C PHE A 56 -9.16 -11.93 15.03
N VAL A 57 -8.48 -13.08 14.97
CA VAL A 57 -8.69 -14.11 13.96
C VAL A 57 -10.14 -14.55 13.90
N SER A 58 -10.73 -14.89 15.06
CA SER A 58 -12.12 -15.33 15.16
C SER A 58 -13.10 -14.27 14.64
N SER A 59 -12.91 -13.01 15.06
CA SER A 59 -13.77 -11.90 14.65
C SER A 59 -13.63 -11.59 13.15
N PHE A 60 -12.41 -11.54 12.63
CA PHE A 60 -12.14 -11.20 11.25
C PHE A 60 -12.70 -12.26 10.27
N LEU A 61 -12.47 -13.55 10.57
CA LEU A 61 -13.00 -14.65 9.75
C LEU A 61 -14.52 -14.79 9.88
N ALA A 62 -15.11 -14.51 11.02
CA ALA A 62 -16.57 -14.46 11.17
C ALA A 62 -17.21 -13.34 10.36
N THR A 63 -16.49 -12.22 10.19
CA THR A 63 -16.95 -11.06 9.41
C THR A 63 -16.88 -11.30 7.91
N PHE A 64 -15.74 -11.76 7.41
CA PHE A 64 -15.46 -11.82 5.96
C PHE A 64 -15.45 -13.24 5.38
N GLY A 65 -15.46 -14.26 6.24
CA GLY A 65 -15.23 -15.64 5.81
C GLY A 65 -13.76 -15.93 5.53
N GLY A 66 -13.51 -17.02 4.81
CA GLY A 66 -12.15 -17.46 4.47
C GLY A 66 -11.54 -18.41 5.48
N GLN A 67 -10.22 -18.46 5.54
CA GLN A 67 -9.46 -19.38 6.37
C GLN A 67 -8.17 -18.74 6.88
N SER A 68 -7.55 -19.35 7.87
CA SER A 68 -6.23 -18.95 8.36
C SER A 68 -5.23 -20.11 8.26
N THR A 69 -3.96 -19.76 8.16
CA THR A 69 -2.88 -20.72 8.36
C THR A 69 -2.78 -21.10 9.84
N LYS A 70 -2.01 -22.16 10.12
CA LYS A 70 -1.62 -22.48 11.50
C LYS A 70 -0.76 -21.34 12.06
N GLN A 71 -0.96 -21.00 13.34
CA GLN A 71 -0.09 -20.07 14.05
C GLN A 71 1.33 -20.61 14.17
N VAL A 72 2.29 -19.70 14.01
CA VAL A 72 3.71 -19.96 14.26
C VAL A 72 4.28 -18.88 15.18
N VAL A 73 5.33 -19.22 15.92
CA VAL A 73 6.13 -18.24 16.65
C VAL A 73 7.46 -18.10 15.95
N ALA A 74 7.77 -16.91 15.46
CA ALA A 74 8.94 -16.64 14.65
C ALA A 74 9.56 -15.29 14.98
N THR A 75 10.81 -15.10 14.56
CA THR A 75 11.46 -13.79 14.44
C THR A 75 11.21 -13.30 13.02
N VAL A 76 10.47 -12.17 12.88
CA VAL A 76 10.08 -11.57 11.60
C VAL A 76 10.72 -10.19 11.40
N THR A 77 11.77 -9.90 12.16
CA THR A 77 12.52 -8.63 12.12
C THR A 77 14.02 -8.92 12.07
N PRO A 78 14.86 -8.00 11.56
CA PRO A 78 16.31 -8.22 11.46
C PRO A 78 17.01 -8.23 12.83
N THR A 79 16.32 -7.85 13.89
CA THR A 79 16.77 -7.88 15.29
C THR A 79 16.01 -8.93 16.08
N PRO A 80 16.55 -9.44 17.20
CA PRO A 80 15.87 -10.44 17.99
C PRO A 80 14.46 -10.01 18.41
N SER A 81 13.48 -10.80 18.04
CA SER A 81 12.08 -10.58 18.39
C SER A 81 11.35 -11.93 18.53
N SER A 82 10.19 -11.93 19.15
CA SER A 82 9.30 -13.08 19.21
C SER A 82 7.89 -12.64 18.86
N THR A 83 7.35 -13.21 17.80
CA THR A 83 6.06 -12.83 17.23
C THR A 83 5.21 -14.07 16.98
N THR A 84 3.99 -14.09 17.50
CA THR A 84 2.96 -15.00 17.00
C THR A 84 2.50 -14.49 15.65
N SER A 85 2.73 -15.27 14.59
CA SER A 85 2.40 -14.91 13.22
C SER A 85 1.37 -15.87 12.63
N GLN A 86 0.46 -15.32 11.83
CA GLN A 86 -0.60 -16.07 11.17
C GLN A 86 -1.06 -15.33 9.92
N LEU A 87 -1.31 -16.05 8.83
CA LEU A 87 -1.88 -15.49 7.61
C LEU A 87 -3.38 -15.78 7.57
N LEU A 88 -4.20 -14.75 7.34
CA LEU A 88 -5.63 -14.88 7.09
C LEU A 88 -5.89 -14.65 5.61
N GLN A 89 -6.58 -15.59 4.97
CA GLN A 89 -6.94 -15.56 3.56
C GLN A 89 -8.44 -15.44 3.42
N THR A 90 -8.91 -14.27 3.01
CA THR A 90 -10.35 -13.98 2.89
C THR A 90 -10.68 -13.59 1.46
N PRO A 91 -11.97 -13.67 1.06
CA PRO A 91 -12.39 -13.22 -0.28
C PRO A 91 -12.14 -11.73 -0.54
N VAL A 92 -11.97 -10.93 0.50
CA VAL A 92 -11.79 -9.46 0.42
C VAL A 92 -10.35 -9.00 0.62
N GLY A 93 -9.42 -9.91 0.89
CA GLY A 93 -8.00 -9.59 1.05
C GLY A 93 -7.25 -10.57 1.95
N THR A 94 -5.94 -10.51 1.88
CA THR A 94 -5.01 -11.29 2.71
C THR A 94 -4.47 -10.43 3.84
N VAL A 95 -4.38 -11.00 5.04
CA VAL A 95 -3.88 -10.33 6.24
C VAL A 95 -2.68 -11.10 6.79
N SER A 96 -1.56 -10.42 6.96
CA SER A 96 -0.44 -10.87 7.79
C SER A 96 -0.65 -10.35 9.21
N LEU A 97 -0.96 -11.26 10.14
CA LEU A 97 -1.25 -10.93 11.53
C LEU A 97 -0.01 -11.15 12.39
N PHE A 98 0.32 -10.15 13.20
CA PHE A 98 1.48 -10.14 14.08
C PHE A 98 1.07 -9.81 15.51
N GLY A 99 1.28 -10.78 16.42
CA GLY A 99 1.16 -10.61 17.87
C GLY A 99 2.53 -10.64 18.52
N PHE A 100 3.19 -9.50 18.65
CA PHE A 100 4.52 -9.42 19.24
C PHE A 100 4.48 -9.73 20.75
N LYS A 101 5.32 -10.66 21.17
CA LYS A 101 5.58 -11.00 22.58
C LYS A 101 6.74 -10.19 23.17
N THR A 102 7.50 -9.52 22.31
CA THR A 102 8.59 -8.61 22.65
C THR A 102 8.25 -7.20 22.17
N PRO A 103 8.94 -6.14 22.63
CA PRO A 103 8.79 -4.81 22.04
C PRO A 103 9.02 -4.85 20.53
N ILE A 104 8.18 -4.13 19.77
CA ILE A 104 8.26 -4.07 18.31
C ILE A 104 9.42 -3.15 17.92
N PRO A 105 10.43 -3.64 17.18
CA PRO A 105 11.50 -2.76 16.69
C PRO A 105 10.98 -1.82 15.60
N TYR A 106 11.30 -0.53 15.68
CA TYR A 106 10.99 0.41 14.60
C TYR A 106 11.75 0.02 13.30
N PRO A 107 11.16 0.09 12.09
CA PRO A 107 9.84 0.67 11.75
C PRO A 107 8.69 -0.34 11.75
N PHE A 108 8.90 -1.58 12.19
CA PHE A 108 7.84 -2.59 12.25
C PHE A 108 6.69 -2.12 13.13
N GLY A 109 5.45 -2.41 12.68
CA GLY A 109 4.24 -1.88 13.31
C GLY A 109 3.84 -0.48 12.83
N ALA A 110 4.70 0.21 12.06
CA ALA A 110 4.36 1.46 11.38
C ALA A 110 3.96 1.26 9.92
N GLU A 111 4.39 0.16 9.27
CA GLU A 111 3.89 -0.23 7.95
C GLU A 111 2.56 -0.98 8.09
N ARG A 112 1.66 -0.75 7.14
CA ARG A 112 0.31 -1.36 7.11
C ARG A 112 0.08 -2.25 5.91
N THR A 113 1.04 -2.31 5.00
CA THR A 113 0.92 -3.05 3.75
C THR A 113 2.22 -3.76 3.44
N GLY A 114 2.13 -5.00 2.98
CA GLY A 114 3.22 -5.78 2.44
C GLY A 114 2.94 -6.20 1.01
N TYR A 115 3.94 -6.14 0.14
CA TYR A 115 3.83 -6.54 -1.26
C TYR A 115 4.85 -7.62 -1.60
N LEU A 116 4.37 -8.73 -2.20
CA LEU A 116 5.24 -9.77 -2.73
C LEU A 116 5.89 -9.28 -4.02
N VAL A 117 7.22 -9.37 -4.07
CA VAL A 117 8.01 -9.00 -5.25
C VAL A 117 8.69 -10.21 -5.88
N THR A 118 8.99 -10.10 -7.16
CA THR A 118 9.65 -11.18 -7.94
C THR A 118 11.13 -11.34 -7.60
N ASP A 119 11.78 -10.25 -7.18
CA ASP A 119 13.17 -10.16 -6.75
C ASP A 119 13.32 -8.99 -5.79
N ILE A 120 13.81 -9.25 -4.57
CA ILE A 120 13.88 -8.23 -3.52
C ILE A 120 14.96 -7.19 -3.79
N ASP A 121 16.11 -7.58 -4.36
CA ASP A 121 17.21 -6.65 -4.61
C ASP A 121 16.87 -5.69 -5.77
N GLU A 122 16.23 -6.21 -6.82
CA GLU A 122 15.74 -5.39 -7.93
C GLU A 122 14.56 -4.50 -7.48
N ALA A 123 13.66 -5.00 -6.63
CA ALA A 123 12.56 -4.21 -6.08
C ALA A 123 13.07 -3.04 -5.24
N ILE A 124 14.08 -3.26 -4.40
CA ILE A 124 14.69 -2.17 -3.60
C ILE A 124 15.40 -1.14 -4.51
N LYS A 125 16.11 -1.59 -5.53
CA LYS A 125 16.73 -0.69 -6.52
C LYS A 125 15.65 0.14 -7.23
N THR A 126 14.58 -0.52 -7.70
CA THR A 126 13.44 0.12 -8.36
C THR A 126 12.72 1.12 -7.43
N ALA A 127 12.50 0.78 -6.17
CA ALA A 127 11.92 1.67 -5.18
C ALA A 127 12.76 2.95 -4.99
N LYS A 128 14.10 2.80 -4.83
CA LYS A 128 15.02 3.93 -4.69
C LYS A 128 14.99 4.88 -5.90
N VAL A 129 15.10 4.34 -7.12
CA VAL A 129 15.07 5.19 -8.32
C VAL A 129 13.69 5.79 -8.57
N SER A 130 12.65 5.22 -7.97
CA SER A 130 11.30 5.77 -7.96
C SER A 130 11.06 6.83 -6.89
N GLY A 131 12.00 7.03 -5.95
CA GLY A 131 11.93 8.09 -4.95
C GLY A 131 11.54 7.62 -3.55
N ALA A 132 11.61 6.32 -3.25
CA ALA A 132 11.45 5.80 -1.90
C ALA A 132 12.77 5.79 -1.13
N ASP A 133 12.68 6.00 0.18
CA ASP A 133 13.75 5.73 1.12
C ASP A 133 13.72 4.26 1.57
N VAL A 134 14.89 3.67 1.86
CA VAL A 134 14.98 2.33 2.42
C VAL A 134 15.24 2.44 3.91
N LEU A 135 14.24 2.11 4.72
CA LEU A 135 14.33 2.15 6.18
C LEU A 135 15.01 0.89 6.74
N VAL A 136 14.67 -0.28 6.16
CA VAL A 136 15.29 -1.55 6.50
C VAL A 136 15.75 -2.23 5.21
N THR A 137 17.05 -2.44 5.11
CA THR A 137 17.65 -3.15 3.96
C THR A 137 17.22 -4.61 3.95
N PRO A 138 17.26 -5.31 2.80
CA PRO A 138 16.87 -6.71 2.71
C PRO A 138 17.53 -7.59 3.77
N PHE A 139 16.70 -8.29 4.53
CA PHE A 139 17.13 -9.22 5.58
C PHE A 139 16.40 -10.57 5.43
N PRO A 140 16.99 -11.68 5.92
CA PRO A 140 16.34 -12.99 5.87
C PRO A 140 15.17 -13.07 6.85
N ASP A 141 14.07 -13.68 6.39
CA ASP A 141 12.94 -14.13 7.19
C ASP A 141 12.80 -15.66 7.08
N PRO A 142 11.90 -16.34 7.84
CA PRO A 142 11.78 -17.80 7.81
C PRO A 142 11.49 -18.43 6.44
N ILE A 143 10.89 -17.68 5.51
CA ILE A 143 10.45 -18.19 4.21
C ILE A 143 10.99 -17.41 3.01
N GLY A 144 11.84 -16.41 3.26
CA GLY A 144 12.39 -15.58 2.20
C GLY A 144 13.27 -14.43 2.67
N ARG A 145 12.99 -13.23 2.17
CA ARG A 145 13.68 -11.99 2.52
C ARG A 145 12.68 -10.84 2.51
N ASP A 146 12.81 -9.94 3.48
CA ASP A 146 11.98 -8.77 3.64
C ASP A 146 12.80 -7.48 3.63
N ALA A 147 12.15 -6.36 3.35
CA ALA A 147 12.70 -5.01 3.46
C ALA A 147 11.57 -4.02 3.76
N VAL A 148 11.88 -2.90 4.40
CA VAL A 148 10.91 -1.83 4.62
C VAL A 148 11.36 -0.57 3.90
N ILE A 149 10.47 -0.01 3.11
CA ILE A 149 10.66 1.25 2.38
C ILE A 149 9.69 2.30 2.89
N GLN A 150 10.00 3.56 2.61
CA GLN A 150 9.13 4.70 2.90
C GLN A 150 8.96 5.56 1.65
N TRP A 151 7.71 5.78 1.26
CA TRP A 151 7.34 6.68 0.17
C TRP A 151 7.35 8.14 0.62
N PRO A 152 7.46 9.11 -0.31
CA PRO A 152 7.22 10.52 -0.01
C PRO A 152 5.90 10.70 0.76
N GLY A 153 5.95 11.49 1.85
CA GLY A 153 4.79 11.62 2.75
C GLY A 153 4.83 10.72 3.98
N GLY A 154 5.87 9.89 4.12
CA GLY A 154 6.09 9.08 5.30
C GLY A 154 5.31 7.75 5.33
N VAL A 155 4.79 7.29 4.19
CA VAL A 155 4.05 6.04 4.08
C VAL A 155 5.03 4.87 3.99
N ASN A 156 5.01 4.00 5.00
CA ASN A 156 5.88 2.84 5.08
C ASN A 156 5.22 1.62 4.41
N MET A 157 6.01 0.84 3.69
CA MET A 157 5.57 -0.42 3.08
C MET A 157 6.65 -1.47 3.26
N GLN A 158 6.24 -2.71 3.52
CA GLN A 158 7.13 -3.86 3.46
C GLN A 158 7.13 -4.44 2.05
N LEU A 159 8.31 -4.73 1.54
CA LEU A 159 8.48 -5.58 0.37
C LEU A 159 8.99 -6.93 0.85
N TYR A 160 8.40 -8.02 0.37
CA TYR A 160 8.82 -9.37 0.72
C TYR A 160 8.98 -10.24 -0.51
N TRP A 161 9.91 -11.17 -0.43
CA TRP A 161 10.20 -12.15 -1.47
C TRP A 161 10.28 -13.53 -0.85
N HIS A 162 9.58 -14.48 -1.42
CA HIS A 162 9.55 -15.84 -0.92
C HIS A 162 10.42 -16.77 -1.74
N THR A 163 11.17 -17.64 -1.08
CA THR A 163 11.97 -18.71 -1.71
C THR A 163 11.09 -19.60 -2.60
N THR A 164 9.86 -19.87 -2.15
CA THR A 164 8.82 -20.56 -2.95
C THR A 164 7.64 -19.64 -3.08
N LYS A 165 7.28 -19.28 -4.34
CA LYS A 165 6.11 -18.44 -4.60
C LYS A 165 4.86 -19.08 -4.02
N PRO A 166 4.10 -18.39 -3.15
CA PRO A 166 2.88 -18.92 -2.58
C PRO A 166 1.79 -19.07 -3.63
N SER A 167 0.87 -20.01 -3.39
CA SER A 167 -0.34 -20.20 -4.21
C SER A 167 -1.54 -19.72 -3.41
N TYR A 168 -1.87 -18.43 -3.54
CA TYR A 168 -3.04 -17.85 -2.87
C TYR A 168 -4.26 -17.88 -3.77
N ALA A 169 -5.43 -17.98 -3.15
CA ALA A 169 -6.70 -17.86 -3.86
C ALA A 169 -6.86 -16.43 -4.44
N VAL A 170 -7.56 -16.34 -5.56
CA VAL A 170 -7.95 -15.06 -6.14
C VAL A 170 -8.99 -14.41 -5.22
N PHE A 171 -8.88 -13.09 -5.02
CA PHE A 171 -9.87 -12.32 -4.27
C PHE A 171 -11.17 -12.17 -5.05
N ASP A 172 -12.29 -12.14 -4.36
CA ASP A 172 -13.56 -11.64 -4.91
C ASP A 172 -13.48 -10.14 -5.17
N LYS A 173 -12.78 -9.44 -4.28
CA LYS A 173 -12.53 -7.99 -4.32
C LYS A 173 -11.08 -7.70 -3.95
N ILE A 174 -10.54 -6.61 -4.49
CA ILE A 174 -9.18 -6.14 -4.19
C ILE A 174 -9.27 -5.12 -3.07
N PRO A 175 -8.57 -5.31 -1.94
CA PRO A 175 -8.56 -4.33 -0.85
C PRO A 175 -7.93 -2.99 -1.31
N GLU A 176 -8.32 -1.91 -0.64
CA GLU A 176 -7.85 -0.56 -0.91
C GLU A 176 -6.93 -0.11 0.22
N ASN A 177 -5.64 0.15 -0.07
CA ASN A 177 -4.77 0.81 0.88
C ASN A 177 -5.10 2.31 0.91
N ARG A 178 -5.52 2.83 2.06
CA ARG A 178 -6.01 4.19 2.28
C ARG A 178 -4.95 4.97 3.05
N VAL A 179 -4.24 5.87 2.36
CA VAL A 179 -3.12 6.62 2.93
C VAL A 179 -3.45 8.11 3.00
N TYR A 180 -3.00 8.77 4.07
CA TYR A 180 -3.19 10.19 4.30
C TYR A 180 -1.86 10.91 4.08
N VAL A 181 -1.87 11.89 3.21
CA VAL A 181 -0.67 12.67 2.86
C VAL A 181 -0.97 14.17 2.87
N SER A 182 0.05 14.97 3.14
CA SER A 182 -0.09 16.43 3.06
C SER A 182 -0.17 16.89 1.60
N PRO A 183 -0.76 18.08 1.32
CA PRO A 183 -0.82 18.64 -0.02
C PRO A 183 0.56 18.75 -0.69
N GLU A 184 1.61 19.05 0.08
CA GLU A 184 2.98 19.21 -0.41
C GLU A 184 3.62 17.89 -0.84
N ARG A 185 3.09 16.74 -0.39
CA ARG A 185 3.65 15.41 -0.65
C ARG A 185 2.80 14.54 -1.58
N ALA A 186 1.56 14.93 -1.83
CA ALA A 186 0.60 14.12 -2.60
C ALA A 186 1.11 13.77 -4.01
N ASP A 187 1.57 14.76 -4.78
CA ASP A 187 2.06 14.55 -6.13
C ASP A 187 3.38 13.76 -6.13
N ALA A 188 4.26 14.00 -5.16
CA ALA A 188 5.50 13.25 -5.01
C ALA A 188 5.23 11.77 -4.69
N PHE A 189 4.30 11.48 -3.78
CA PHE A 189 3.86 10.11 -3.51
C PHE A 189 3.30 9.45 -4.77
N ALA A 190 2.31 10.09 -5.41
CA ALA A 190 1.64 9.53 -6.58
C ALA A 190 2.64 9.22 -7.71
N HIS A 191 3.53 10.17 -8.01
CA HIS A 191 4.57 9.99 -9.03
C HIS A 191 5.51 8.82 -8.69
N SER A 192 6.02 8.77 -7.46
CA SER A 192 6.94 7.72 -7.01
C SER A 192 6.29 6.34 -7.05
N PHE A 193 5.06 6.23 -6.54
CA PHE A 193 4.34 4.96 -6.51
C PHE A 193 3.95 4.48 -7.91
N LEU A 194 3.48 5.38 -8.79
CA LEU A 194 3.17 5.05 -10.19
C LEU A 194 4.40 4.56 -10.96
N ARG A 195 5.55 5.21 -10.74
CA ARG A 195 6.81 4.82 -11.37
C ARG A 195 7.26 3.43 -10.92
N PHE A 196 7.13 3.13 -9.63
CA PHE A 196 7.48 1.82 -9.06
C PHE A 196 6.51 0.72 -9.49
N SER A 197 5.21 0.99 -9.39
CA SER A 197 4.16 -0.02 -9.56
C SER A 197 3.73 -0.22 -11.00
N HIS A 198 4.15 0.64 -11.94
CA HIS A 198 3.60 0.73 -13.31
C HIS A 198 2.08 0.85 -13.33
N GLY A 199 1.52 1.46 -12.28
CA GLY A 199 0.10 1.67 -12.10
C GLY A 199 -0.46 2.80 -12.95
N LYS A 200 -1.74 3.07 -12.75
CA LYS A 200 -2.46 4.19 -13.37
C LYS A 200 -3.30 4.92 -12.36
N VAL A 201 -3.40 6.24 -12.51
CA VAL A 201 -4.43 7.03 -11.82
C VAL A 201 -5.77 6.70 -12.45
N VAL A 202 -6.72 6.20 -11.65
CA VAL A 202 -8.09 5.92 -12.11
C VAL A 202 -9.05 7.05 -11.76
N SER A 203 -8.69 7.89 -10.78
CA SER A 203 -9.43 9.09 -10.41
C SER A 203 -8.51 10.07 -9.68
N ASP A 204 -8.62 11.36 -10.00
CA ASP A 204 -8.03 12.47 -9.24
C ASP A 204 -9.14 13.53 -9.08
N ASP A 205 -9.77 13.54 -7.91
CA ASP A 205 -10.89 14.42 -7.60
C ASP A 205 -10.44 15.51 -6.61
N PRO A 206 -10.31 16.76 -7.06
CA PRO A 206 -9.87 17.87 -6.21
C PRO A 206 -10.93 18.31 -5.18
N LYS A 207 -12.16 17.80 -5.27
CA LYS A 207 -13.31 18.18 -4.43
C LYS A 207 -14.11 16.97 -3.94
N ALA A 208 -13.42 15.89 -3.59
CA ALA A 208 -14.04 14.72 -2.99
C ALA A 208 -14.81 15.11 -1.70
N PRO A 209 -15.94 14.44 -1.40
CA PRO A 209 -16.77 14.77 -0.25
C PRO A 209 -16.05 14.58 1.10
N GLY A 210 -16.04 15.60 1.93
CA GLY A 210 -15.33 15.61 3.22
C GLY A 210 -15.87 14.62 4.26
N VAL A 211 -17.05 14.05 4.06
CA VAL A 211 -17.57 12.98 4.92
C VAL A 211 -16.63 11.77 4.95
N GLU A 212 -15.87 11.52 3.87
CA GLU A 212 -14.89 10.43 3.79
C GLU A 212 -13.66 10.64 4.71
N ILE A 213 -13.49 11.85 5.22
CA ILE A 213 -12.42 12.23 6.16
C ILE A 213 -12.98 12.77 7.49
N GLY A 214 -14.27 12.55 7.76
CA GLY A 214 -14.94 13.01 8.98
C GLY A 214 -15.19 14.51 9.06
N ARG A 215 -15.20 15.20 7.93
CA ARG A 215 -15.44 16.64 7.80
C ARG A 215 -16.54 16.90 6.75
N PRO A 216 -17.82 16.55 7.04
CA PRO A 216 -18.88 16.48 6.03
C PRO A 216 -19.14 17.80 5.30
N GLU A 217 -18.84 18.96 5.91
CA GLU A 217 -19.01 20.28 5.30
C GLU A 217 -17.86 20.71 4.39
N ASP A 218 -16.76 19.91 4.36
CA ASP A 218 -15.56 20.22 3.59
C ASP A 218 -15.46 19.40 2.31
N THR A 219 -14.46 19.75 1.50
CA THR A 219 -13.97 18.93 0.40
C THR A 219 -12.47 18.74 0.51
N PHE A 220 -11.95 17.69 -0.13
CA PHE A 220 -10.52 17.40 -0.16
C PHE A 220 -10.14 16.82 -1.52
N ARG A 221 -8.82 16.76 -1.83
CA ARG A 221 -8.35 16.06 -3.03
C ARG A 221 -8.18 14.58 -2.70
N ARG A 222 -8.76 13.72 -3.54
CA ARG A 222 -8.63 12.26 -3.45
C ARG A 222 -8.07 11.71 -4.75
N ILE A 223 -6.93 10.97 -4.67
CA ILE A 223 -6.32 10.33 -5.81
C ILE A 223 -6.45 8.81 -5.64
N ARG A 224 -6.99 8.12 -6.64
CA ARG A 224 -7.10 6.66 -6.68
C ARG A 224 -6.14 6.08 -7.71
N ILE A 225 -5.34 5.10 -7.31
CA ILE A 225 -4.34 4.43 -8.14
C ILE A 225 -4.63 2.93 -8.14
N GLU A 226 -4.54 2.32 -9.31
CA GLU A 226 -4.58 0.86 -9.47
C GLU A 226 -3.30 0.35 -10.12
N SER A 227 -2.81 -0.79 -9.65
CA SER A 227 -1.60 -1.43 -10.12
C SER A 227 -1.62 -2.94 -9.85
N VAL A 228 -0.53 -3.63 -10.20
CA VAL A 228 -0.32 -5.04 -9.82
C VAL A 228 -0.19 -5.23 -8.31
N PHE A 229 0.10 -4.16 -7.55
CA PHE A 229 0.10 -4.13 -6.09
C PHE A 229 -1.27 -3.80 -5.49
N GLY A 230 -2.35 -3.89 -6.26
CA GLY A 230 -3.70 -3.62 -5.80
C GLY A 230 -4.15 -2.17 -5.95
N LYS A 231 -4.94 -1.67 -5.00
CA LYS A 231 -5.53 -0.33 -5.01
C LYS A 231 -4.92 0.54 -3.90
N VAL A 232 -4.58 1.78 -4.25
CA VAL A 232 -4.15 2.79 -3.29
C VAL A 232 -5.01 4.04 -3.46
N THR A 233 -5.58 4.53 -2.36
CA THR A 233 -6.29 5.81 -2.33
C THR A 233 -5.57 6.80 -1.43
N LEU A 234 -5.18 7.94 -2.00
CA LEU A 234 -4.58 9.05 -1.28
C LEU A 234 -5.66 10.03 -0.84
N PHE A 235 -5.68 10.31 0.46
CA PHE A 235 -6.47 11.35 1.10
C PHE A 235 -5.55 12.53 1.37
N VAL A 236 -5.65 13.57 0.53
CA VAL A 236 -4.78 14.74 0.61
C VAL A 236 -5.40 15.74 1.58
N THR A 237 -4.82 15.87 2.76
CA THR A 237 -5.40 16.65 3.85
C THR A 237 -4.36 17.45 4.63
N ASN A 238 -4.83 18.45 5.37
CA ASN A 238 -4.00 19.24 6.30
C ASN A 238 -3.80 18.57 7.68
N GLY A 239 -4.27 17.33 7.87
CA GLY A 239 -4.11 16.58 9.11
C GLY A 239 -5.04 16.96 10.27
N HIS A 240 -5.93 17.95 10.11
CA HIS A 240 -6.90 18.34 11.14
C HIS A 240 -8.14 17.45 11.06
N LEU A 241 -7.99 16.17 11.39
CA LEU A 241 -9.01 15.15 11.23
C LEU A 241 -9.47 14.59 12.58
N PRO A 242 -10.78 14.35 12.75
CA PRO A 242 -11.27 13.67 13.96
C PRO A 242 -10.87 12.20 13.97
N TYR A 243 -10.79 11.59 15.14
CA TYR A 243 -10.65 10.14 15.26
C TYR A 243 -11.90 9.45 14.64
N PRO A 244 -11.76 8.33 13.88
CA PRO A 244 -10.55 7.53 13.65
C PRO A 244 -9.76 7.90 12.38
N TYR A 245 -10.09 8.97 11.69
CA TYR A 245 -9.45 9.39 10.44
C TYR A 245 -7.98 9.81 10.62
N GLY A 246 -7.24 9.95 9.51
CA GLY A 246 -5.86 10.45 9.49
C GLY A 246 -4.79 9.39 9.69
N ARG A 247 -5.14 8.13 9.86
CA ARG A 247 -4.21 7.00 9.91
C ARG A 247 -4.34 6.13 8.67
N GLU A 248 -3.26 5.50 8.27
CA GLU A 248 -3.30 4.50 7.21
C GLU A 248 -4.23 3.36 7.60
N LEU A 249 -5.15 3.01 6.70
CA LEU A 249 -6.18 1.97 6.87
C LEU A 249 -6.28 1.11 5.62
N THR A 250 -6.86 -0.07 5.78
CA THR A 250 -7.33 -0.87 4.65
C THR A 250 -8.83 -0.72 4.49
N GLY A 251 -9.28 -0.50 3.25
CA GLY A 251 -10.68 -0.52 2.85
C GLY A 251 -11.03 -1.88 2.23
N TYR A 252 -12.07 -2.52 2.75
CA TYR A 252 -12.56 -3.81 2.27
C TYR A 252 -13.89 -3.63 1.53
N GLU A 253 -13.90 -3.97 0.24
CA GLU A 253 -15.13 -3.95 -0.55
C GLU A 253 -15.90 -5.25 -0.32
N VAL A 254 -17.17 -5.11 0.11
CA VAL A 254 -18.09 -6.23 0.39
C VAL A 254 -19.31 -6.15 -0.52
N LYS A 255 -20.07 -7.25 -0.59
CA LYS A 255 -21.33 -7.29 -1.37
C LYS A 255 -22.46 -6.56 -0.66
N ASP A 256 -22.56 -6.73 0.66
CA ASP A 256 -23.60 -6.17 1.51
C ASP A 256 -22.97 -5.59 2.78
N LEU A 257 -23.00 -4.25 2.89
CA LEU A 257 -22.42 -3.54 4.03
C LEU A 257 -23.18 -3.87 5.33
N HIS A 258 -24.51 -3.88 5.29
CA HIS A 258 -25.34 -4.09 6.47
C HIS A 258 -25.15 -5.50 7.07
N GLU A 259 -25.18 -6.52 6.21
CA GLU A 259 -24.94 -7.91 6.62
C GLU A 259 -23.52 -8.05 7.21
N THR A 260 -22.51 -7.45 6.56
CA THR A 260 -21.12 -7.51 7.02
C THR A 260 -20.94 -6.85 8.38
N LEU A 261 -21.52 -5.65 8.58
CA LEU A 261 -21.47 -4.95 9.86
C LEU A 261 -22.20 -5.73 10.98
N THR A 262 -23.29 -6.41 10.64
CA THR A 262 -24.02 -7.28 11.58
C THR A 262 -23.14 -8.44 12.05
N LYS A 263 -22.45 -9.12 11.12
CA LYS A 263 -21.49 -10.20 11.44
C LYS A 263 -20.31 -9.67 12.25
N ALA A 264 -19.74 -8.54 11.88
CA ALA A 264 -18.64 -7.91 12.59
C ALA A 264 -19.01 -7.59 14.06
N LYS A 265 -20.16 -6.95 14.27
CA LYS A 265 -20.67 -6.64 15.62
C LYS A 265 -20.92 -7.91 16.43
N ALA A 266 -21.54 -8.93 15.85
CA ALA A 266 -21.80 -10.20 16.54
C ALA A 266 -20.52 -10.93 16.95
N SER A 267 -19.40 -10.67 16.26
CA SER A 267 -18.07 -11.26 16.52
C SER A 267 -17.13 -10.35 17.33
N GLY A 268 -17.65 -9.25 17.91
CA GLY A 268 -16.91 -8.40 18.84
C GLY A 268 -16.26 -7.17 18.27
N ALA A 269 -16.49 -6.85 16.99
CA ALA A 269 -16.08 -5.56 16.45
C ALA A 269 -17.03 -4.44 16.90
N ILE A 270 -16.49 -3.22 16.99
CA ILE A 270 -17.27 -2.02 17.35
C ILE A 270 -17.31 -1.05 16.15
N THR A 271 -18.44 -0.38 15.95
CA THR A 271 -18.57 0.66 14.94
C THR A 271 -17.96 1.96 15.48
N LEU A 272 -17.01 2.53 14.74
CA LEU A 272 -16.40 3.83 15.03
C LEU A 272 -16.99 4.95 14.20
N VAL A 273 -17.37 4.66 12.95
CA VAL A 273 -18.07 5.58 12.06
C VAL A 273 -19.27 4.84 11.51
N GLU A 274 -20.46 5.38 11.80
CA GLU A 274 -21.73 4.84 11.31
C GLU A 274 -21.79 4.88 9.77
N PRO A 275 -22.58 4.01 9.15
CA PRO A 275 -22.71 3.98 7.71
C PRO A 275 -23.07 5.33 7.10
N TYR A 276 -22.32 5.76 6.11
CA TYR A 276 -22.55 6.94 5.31
C TYR A 276 -22.45 6.62 3.82
N THR A 277 -23.02 7.47 2.97
CA THR A 277 -22.92 7.33 1.52
C THR A 277 -22.10 8.48 0.94
N SER A 278 -21.14 8.13 0.08
CA SER A 278 -20.32 9.09 -0.63
C SER A 278 -19.87 8.48 -1.96
N ASP A 279 -19.97 9.26 -3.05
CA ASP A 279 -19.48 8.91 -4.37
C ASP A 279 -19.92 7.50 -4.85
N GLY A 280 -21.22 7.16 -4.65
CA GLY A 280 -21.77 5.87 -5.02
C GLY A 280 -21.33 4.69 -4.15
N ARG A 281 -20.68 4.95 -3.03
CA ARG A 281 -20.32 3.97 -2.00
C ARG A 281 -21.12 4.20 -0.72
N ALA A 282 -21.59 3.11 -0.11
CA ALA A 282 -21.95 3.09 1.31
C ALA A 282 -20.73 2.57 2.08
N ALA A 283 -20.29 3.29 3.11
CA ALA A 283 -19.08 2.95 3.86
C ALA A 283 -19.26 3.16 5.37
N ALA A 284 -18.47 2.44 6.17
CA ALA A 284 -18.41 2.55 7.62
C ALA A 284 -16.98 2.27 8.09
N MET A 285 -16.64 2.68 9.32
CA MET A 285 -15.38 2.25 9.94
C MET A 285 -15.66 1.44 11.20
N ILE A 286 -14.96 0.33 11.34
CA ILE A 286 -15.07 -0.56 12.50
C ILE A 286 -13.70 -0.83 13.10
N GLN A 287 -13.71 -1.17 14.39
CA GLN A 287 -12.53 -1.65 15.09
C GLN A 287 -12.74 -3.09 15.54
N PHE A 288 -11.86 -3.97 15.11
CA PHE A 288 -11.79 -5.36 15.53
C PHE A 288 -11.16 -5.51 16.92
N PRO A 289 -11.36 -6.66 17.60
CA PRO A 289 -10.58 -7.00 18.79
C PRO A 289 -9.08 -6.84 18.54
N GLY A 290 -8.35 -6.35 19.54
CA GLY A 290 -6.93 -6.01 19.39
C GLY A 290 -6.66 -4.62 18.81
N GLY A 291 -7.71 -3.85 18.46
CA GLY A 291 -7.58 -2.43 18.08
C GLY A 291 -7.38 -2.17 16.60
N TYR A 292 -7.40 -3.17 15.73
CA TYR A 292 -7.30 -2.98 14.29
C TYR A 292 -8.53 -2.25 13.74
N ILE A 293 -8.33 -1.15 13.04
CA ILE A 293 -9.38 -0.36 12.43
C ILE A 293 -9.37 -0.59 10.93
N ALA A 294 -10.54 -0.84 10.35
CA ALA A 294 -10.75 -1.01 8.92
C ALA A 294 -11.92 -0.16 8.44
N GLU A 295 -11.86 0.27 7.20
CA GLU A 295 -13.01 0.77 6.47
C GLU A 295 -13.66 -0.38 5.72
N ILE A 296 -14.98 -0.46 5.74
CA ILE A 296 -15.76 -1.42 4.97
C ILE A 296 -16.71 -0.66 4.07
N HIS A 297 -16.77 -1.02 2.79
CA HIS A 297 -17.65 -0.37 1.84
C HIS A 297 -18.31 -1.36 0.88
N ALA A 298 -19.45 -0.93 0.35
CA ALA A 298 -20.16 -1.59 -0.73
C ALA A 298 -20.61 -0.53 -1.75
N THR A 299 -20.92 -0.94 -2.97
CA THR A 299 -21.63 -0.07 -3.91
C THR A 299 -22.97 0.34 -3.28
N ALA A 300 -23.25 1.64 -3.24
CA ALA A 300 -24.52 2.13 -2.70
C ALA A 300 -25.70 1.60 -3.54
N SER A 301 -26.69 1.03 -2.88
CA SER A 301 -27.96 0.70 -3.51
C SER A 301 -28.62 1.97 -4.06
N LYS A 302 -29.13 1.91 -5.29
CA LYS A 302 -29.89 3.01 -5.89
C LYS A 302 -31.25 3.18 -5.24
#